data_8f4e22977457b2535d2e4f7712e577b5
#
_entry.id   8f4e22977457b2535d2e4f7712e577b5
#
_cell.length_a   1.000
_cell.length_b   1.000
_cell.length_c   1.000
_cell.angle_alpha   90.00
_cell.angle_beta   90.00
_cell.angle_gamma   90.00
#
_symmetry.space_group_name_H-M   'P 1'
#
loop_
_entity.id
_entity.type
_entity.pdbx_description
1 polymer ?
#
loop_
_entity_poly.entity_id
_entity_poly.type
_entity_poly.pdbx_seq_one_letter_code
_entity_poly.pdbx_strand_id
1 'polypeptide(L)'
;MNTISSSKPLKEDFERRYRKNLEMLNPNAAGLDLHKEEIWVCPGGFQDNYEPEVKTFGTLTGELRKLVAYLKEKKVTAVAMEATGIYWIPVFEMLKNEGFDTCLVNARNIKGVKGRPKSDYADCVWISRLHCICPVSPMVRGISRWSFGKN
;
A
#
# COMPACT_ATOMS: atom_id res chain seq x y z
N MET A 1 -0.24 19.32 -34.56
CA MET A 1 0.19 19.87 -33.27
C MET A 1 -0.66 19.24 -32.17
N ASN A 2 -0.26 18.08 -31.75
CA ASN A 2 -0.99 17.35 -30.74
C ASN A 2 -0.09 17.15 -29.55
N THR A 3 -0.21 18.04 -28.58
CA THR A 3 0.27 17.78 -27.26
C THR A 3 -0.69 16.80 -26.59
N ILE A 4 -0.37 15.54 -26.68
CA ILE A 4 -1.11 14.50 -26.00
C ILE A 4 -0.70 14.55 -24.53
N SER A 5 -1.49 15.23 -23.75
CA SER A 5 -1.50 15.07 -22.29
C SER A 5 -2.13 13.72 -21.99
N SER A 6 -1.31 12.68 -21.99
CA SER A 6 -1.78 11.29 -21.97
C SER A 6 -1.99 10.69 -20.60
N SER A 7 -1.94 11.46 -19.53
CA SER A 7 -2.07 10.94 -18.17
C SER A 7 -3.45 11.13 -17.50
N LYS A 8 -4.26 12.04 -17.96
CA LYS A 8 -5.59 12.29 -17.40
C LYS A 8 -6.67 11.25 -17.75
N PRO A 9 -6.80 10.78 -19.00
CA PRO A 9 -7.95 9.94 -19.35
C PRO A 9 -7.91 8.54 -18.68
N LEU A 10 -6.76 7.96 -18.47
CA LEU A 10 -6.63 6.63 -17.86
C LEU A 10 -6.99 6.63 -16.38
N LYS A 11 -6.65 7.69 -15.67
CA LYS A 11 -6.98 7.86 -14.25
C LYS A 11 -8.49 8.07 -14.06
N GLU A 12 -9.07 8.96 -14.84
CA GLU A 12 -10.50 9.26 -14.81
C GLU A 12 -11.36 8.06 -15.27
N ASP A 13 -10.91 7.30 -16.25
CA ASP A 13 -11.64 6.14 -16.76
C ASP A 13 -11.58 4.96 -15.78
N PHE A 14 -10.43 4.75 -15.14
CA PHE A 14 -10.28 3.77 -14.08
C PHE A 14 -11.16 4.13 -12.88
N GLU A 15 -11.05 5.35 -12.39
CA GLU A 15 -11.86 5.83 -11.27
C GLU A 15 -13.34 5.78 -11.56
N ARG A 16 -13.79 6.20 -12.74
CA ARG A 16 -15.21 6.17 -13.16
C ARG A 16 -15.74 4.75 -13.30
N ARG A 17 -14.93 3.82 -13.79
CA ARG A 17 -15.31 2.43 -14.03
C ARG A 17 -15.38 1.61 -12.75
N TYR A 18 -14.50 1.88 -11.79
CA TYR A 18 -14.38 1.14 -10.55
C TYR A 18 -15.05 1.81 -9.34
N ARG A 19 -15.21 3.13 -9.33
CA ARG A 19 -15.90 3.84 -8.23
C ARG A 19 -17.40 3.53 -8.14
N LYS A 20 -18.05 3.24 -9.23
CA LYS A 20 -19.52 3.04 -9.24
C LYS A 20 -19.97 1.75 -8.58
N ASN A 21 -19.11 0.76 -8.42
CA ASN A 21 -19.50 -0.58 -8.01
C ASN A 21 -18.61 -1.21 -6.92
N LEU A 22 -17.67 -0.47 -6.36
CA LEU A 22 -16.75 -1.02 -5.37
C LEU A 22 -16.99 -0.36 -4.01
N GLU A 23 -17.48 -1.15 -3.08
CA GLU A 23 -17.48 -0.77 -1.67
C GLU A 23 -16.03 -0.68 -1.17
N MET A 24 -15.70 0.44 -0.55
CA MET A 24 -14.43 0.55 0.17
C MET A 24 -14.49 -0.32 1.43
N LEU A 25 -13.84 -1.47 1.40
CA LEU A 25 -13.81 -2.40 2.51
C LEU A 25 -12.86 -1.95 3.63
N ASN A 26 -11.80 -1.22 3.25
CA ASN A 26 -10.81 -0.68 4.19
C ASN A 26 -10.55 0.81 3.90
N PRO A 27 -11.41 1.72 4.35
CA PRO A 27 -11.21 3.15 4.07
C PRO A 27 -9.96 3.73 4.74
N ASN A 28 -9.47 3.10 5.80
CA ASN A 28 -8.29 3.49 6.57
C ASN A 28 -7.07 2.61 6.28
N ALA A 29 -6.91 2.21 5.04
CA ALA A 29 -5.78 1.41 4.60
C ALA A 29 -4.61 2.27 4.14
N ALA A 30 -3.41 1.74 4.29
CA ALA A 30 -2.18 2.30 3.73
C ALA A 30 -1.46 1.26 2.87
N GLY A 31 -0.74 1.74 1.87
CA GLY A 31 0.17 0.94 1.05
C GLY A 31 1.62 1.33 1.31
N LEU A 32 2.48 0.34 1.41
CA LEU A 32 3.91 0.50 1.59
C LEU A 32 4.67 -0.20 0.46
N ASP A 33 5.60 0.51 -0.14
CA ASP A 33 6.61 -0.06 -1.03
C ASP A 33 7.96 -0.06 -0.31
N LEU A 34 8.48 -1.27 -0.07
CA LEU A 34 9.65 -1.48 0.78
C LEU A 34 10.91 -1.70 -0.04
N HIS A 35 11.92 -0.90 0.24
CA HIS A 35 13.28 -1.05 -0.28
C HIS A 35 14.28 -1.25 0.86
N LYS A 36 15.50 -1.56 0.49
CA LYS A 36 16.57 -1.81 1.48
C LYS A 36 16.79 -0.65 2.44
N GLU A 37 16.73 0.58 1.96
CA GLU A 37 17.08 1.78 2.72
C GLU A 37 15.91 2.76 2.89
N GLU A 38 14.83 2.54 2.18
CA GLU A 38 13.73 3.49 2.08
C GLU A 38 12.38 2.78 2.00
N ILE A 39 11.40 3.35 2.65
CA ILE A 39 10.01 2.88 2.65
C ILE A 39 9.11 4.01 2.14
N TRP A 40 8.41 3.76 1.05
CA TRP A 40 7.41 4.66 0.49
C TRP A 40 6.04 4.32 1.06
N VAL A 41 5.34 5.31 1.58
CA VAL A 41 4.09 5.14 2.33
C VAL A 41 3.00 6.02 1.75
N CYS A 42 1.86 5.42 1.41
CA CYS A 42 0.65 6.12 1.00
C CYS A 42 -0.50 5.75 1.92
N PRO A 43 -0.92 6.61 2.83
CA PRO A 43 -2.12 6.40 3.62
C PRO A 43 -3.37 6.78 2.82
N GLY A 44 -4.41 5.97 2.90
CA GLY A 44 -5.69 6.22 2.24
C GLY A 44 -5.66 6.12 0.71
N GLY A 45 -6.40 5.23 0.12
CA GLY A 45 -6.32 4.95 -1.32
C GLY A 45 -7.35 5.67 -2.18
N PHE A 46 -8.57 5.81 -1.67
CA PHE A 46 -9.71 6.33 -2.41
C PHE A 46 -10.55 7.25 -1.54
N GLN A 47 -10.31 8.53 -1.62
CA GLN A 47 -11.25 9.54 -1.12
C GLN A 47 -11.63 10.47 -2.28
N ASP A 48 -12.82 11.03 -2.23
CA ASP A 48 -13.25 12.00 -3.23
C ASP A 48 -12.31 13.21 -3.22
N ASN A 49 -11.84 13.59 -4.40
CA ASN A 49 -10.83 14.64 -4.61
C ASN A 49 -9.46 14.38 -3.95
N TYR A 50 -9.14 13.13 -3.68
CA TYR A 50 -7.91 12.74 -3.03
C TYR A 50 -6.72 12.82 -4.00
N GLU A 51 -5.80 13.70 -3.69
CA GLU A 51 -4.44 13.60 -4.21
C GLU A 51 -3.63 12.68 -3.28
N PRO A 52 -2.97 11.67 -3.81
CA PRO A 52 -2.22 10.75 -2.97
C PRO A 52 -1.11 11.48 -2.20
N GLU A 53 -1.17 11.44 -0.89
CA GLU A 53 -0.08 11.87 -0.04
C GLU A 53 0.90 10.72 0.10
N VAL A 54 2.13 10.93 -0.33
CA VAL A 54 3.20 9.92 -0.22
C VAL A 54 4.34 10.50 0.60
N LYS A 55 4.77 9.73 1.59
CA LYS A 55 5.91 10.07 2.45
C LYS A 55 6.91 8.93 2.49
N THR A 56 8.19 9.26 2.62
CA THR A 56 9.26 8.29 2.73
C THR A 56 9.83 8.24 4.13
N PHE A 57 10.23 7.05 4.55
CA PHE A 57 10.90 6.78 5.82
C PHE A 57 12.13 5.91 5.58
N GLY A 58 13.11 5.99 6.46
CA GLY A 58 14.20 5.04 6.49
C GLY A 58 13.79 3.70 7.09
N THR A 59 14.72 2.76 7.11
CA THR A 59 14.49 1.38 7.56
C THR A 59 15.07 1.08 8.95
N LEU A 60 15.76 2.04 9.55
CA LEU A 60 16.27 1.91 10.91
C LEU A 60 15.14 2.01 11.94
N THR A 61 15.33 1.42 13.10
CA THR A 61 14.31 1.34 14.15
C THR A 61 13.70 2.69 14.52
N GLY A 62 14.51 3.75 14.61
CA GLY A 62 14.00 5.10 14.85
C GLY A 62 13.08 5.62 13.77
N GLU A 63 13.41 5.34 12.51
CA GLU A 63 12.58 5.70 11.37
C GLU A 63 11.29 4.87 11.31
N LEU A 64 11.36 3.59 11.65
CA LEU A 64 10.17 2.74 11.73
C LEU A 64 9.21 3.21 12.84
N ARG A 65 9.72 3.72 13.95
CA ARG A 65 8.86 4.34 14.97
C ARG A 65 8.18 5.61 14.48
N LYS A 66 8.87 6.42 13.68
CA LYS A 66 8.27 7.59 13.01
C LYS A 66 7.18 7.17 12.01
N LEU A 67 7.42 6.10 11.27
CA LEU A 67 6.44 5.51 10.36
C LEU A 67 5.17 5.09 11.12
N VAL A 68 5.32 4.38 12.23
CA VAL A 68 4.19 3.99 13.10
C VAL A 68 3.42 5.20 13.59
N ALA A 69 4.10 6.21 14.10
CA ALA A 69 3.47 7.44 14.58
C ALA A 69 2.71 8.16 13.45
N TYR A 70 3.27 8.23 12.26
CA TYR A 70 2.63 8.80 11.09
C TYR A 70 1.37 8.05 10.67
N LEU A 71 1.42 6.72 10.64
CA LEU A 71 0.25 5.91 10.32
C LEU A 71 -0.87 6.05 11.36
N LYS A 72 -0.52 6.17 12.63
CA LYS A 72 -1.49 6.45 13.72
C LYS A 72 -2.10 7.83 13.60
N GLU A 73 -1.31 8.85 13.28
CA GLU A 73 -1.79 10.21 13.01
C GLU A 73 -2.79 10.24 11.86
N LYS A 74 -2.53 9.48 10.79
CA LYS A 74 -3.43 9.35 9.64
C LYS A 74 -4.63 8.40 9.89
N LYS A 75 -4.76 7.87 11.10
CA LYS A 75 -5.83 6.94 11.50
C LYS A 75 -5.88 5.67 10.66
N VAL A 76 -4.73 5.22 10.18
CA VAL A 76 -4.60 3.96 9.45
C VAL A 76 -4.82 2.80 10.40
N THR A 77 -5.58 1.81 9.97
CA THR A 77 -5.87 0.58 10.71
C THR A 77 -5.34 -0.66 10.00
N ALA A 78 -5.27 -0.63 8.68
CA ALA A 78 -4.83 -1.73 7.85
C ALA A 78 -3.69 -1.30 6.93
N VAL A 79 -2.67 -2.13 6.83
CA VAL A 79 -1.47 -1.85 6.04
C VAL A 79 -1.18 -3.01 5.11
N ALA A 80 -1.02 -2.72 3.83
CA ALA A 80 -0.50 -3.65 2.85
C ALA A 80 0.92 -3.25 2.44
N MET A 81 1.81 -4.21 2.35
CA MET A 81 3.19 -3.99 1.92
C MET A 81 3.63 -5.01 0.89
N GLU A 82 4.46 -4.59 -0.05
CA GLU A 82 5.06 -5.51 -1.01
C GLU A 82 6.20 -6.30 -0.36
N ALA A 83 6.19 -7.61 -0.54
CA ALA A 83 7.24 -8.49 -0.07
C ALA A 83 8.40 -8.51 -1.05
N THR A 84 9.42 -7.70 -0.79
CA THR A 84 10.69 -7.71 -1.55
C THR A 84 11.81 -8.21 -0.64
N GLY A 85 12.45 -9.31 -1.02
CA GLY A 85 13.54 -9.92 -0.24
C GLY A 85 13.10 -10.19 1.21
N ILE A 86 13.96 -9.83 2.16
CA ILE A 86 13.73 -10.01 3.60
C ILE A 86 13.44 -8.68 4.33
N TYR A 87 13.45 -7.57 3.63
CA TYR A 87 13.34 -6.22 4.23
C TYR A 87 11.98 -5.94 4.86
N TRP A 88 10.97 -6.70 4.48
CA TRP A 88 9.62 -6.57 5.02
C TRP A 88 9.49 -7.09 6.47
N ILE A 89 10.35 -8.01 6.90
CA ILE A 89 10.20 -8.71 8.19
C ILE A 89 10.16 -7.76 9.38
N PRO A 90 11.14 -6.87 9.60
CA PRO A 90 11.12 -5.99 10.76
C PRO A 90 9.97 -4.97 10.70
N VAL A 91 9.60 -4.52 9.53
CA VAL A 91 8.48 -3.59 9.33
C VAL A 91 7.15 -4.28 9.65
N PHE A 92 6.97 -5.48 9.15
CA PHE A 92 5.78 -6.29 9.39
C PHE A 92 5.58 -6.59 10.88
N GLU A 93 6.62 -7.02 11.55
CA GLU A 93 6.58 -7.31 12.98
C GLU A 93 6.26 -6.08 13.81
N MET A 94 6.90 -4.96 13.54
CA MET A 94 6.63 -3.72 14.26
C MET A 94 5.20 -3.27 14.07
N LEU A 95 4.68 -3.23 12.86
CA LEU A 95 3.31 -2.82 12.57
C LEU A 95 2.29 -3.76 13.21
N LYS A 96 2.51 -5.06 13.14
CA LYS A 96 1.66 -6.05 13.79
C LYS A 96 1.63 -5.88 15.30
N ASN A 97 2.79 -5.67 15.93
CA ASN A 97 2.90 -5.45 17.37
C ASN A 97 2.22 -4.15 17.83
N GLU A 98 2.18 -3.14 16.96
CA GLU A 98 1.50 -1.87 17.20
C GLU A 98 -0.01 -1.92 16.92
N GLY A 99 -0.55 -3.08 16.55
CA GLY A 99 -1.99 -3.31 16.40
C GLY A 99 -2.55 -3.06 15.00
N PHE A 100 -1.71 -2.86 14.00
CA PHE A 100 -2.17 -2.75 12.61
C PHE A 100 -2.55 -4.12 12.04
N ASP A 101 -3.61 -4.16 11.27
CA ASP A 101 -3.91 -5.30 10.41
C ASP A 101 -2.97 -5.26 9.22
N THR A 102 -1.91 -6.05 9.29
CA THR A 102 -0.78 -5.98 8.37
C THR A 102 -0.78 -7.16 7.42
N CYS A 103 -0.64 -6.88 6.14
CA CYS A 103 -0.60 -7.91 5.11
C CYS A 103 0.54 -7.71 4.11
N LEU A 104 1.05 -8.85 3.62
CA LEU A 104 2.03 -8.88 2.54
C LEU A 104 1.36 -9.10 1.21
N VAL A 105 1.81 -8.39 0.21
CA VAL A 105 1.33 -8.49 -1.18
C VAL A 105 2.44 -9.04 -2.05
N ASN A 106 2.10 -9.93 -2.95
CA ASN A 106 3.06 -10.40 -3.93
C ASN A 106 3.19 -9.37 -5.06
N ALA A 107 4.42 -8.94 -5.32
CA ALA A 107 4.77 -8.03 -6.42
C ALA A 107 4.19 -8.45 -7.78
N ARG A 108 4.11 -9.74 -8.05
CA ARG A 108 3.56 -10.27 -9.29
C ARG A 108 2.08 -9.95 -9.48
N ASN A 109 1.31 -9.93 -8.41
CA ASN A 109 -0.12 -9.61 -8.45
C ASN A 109 -0.37 -8.13 -8.64
N ILE A 110 0.60 -7.29 -8.28
CA ILE A 110 0.51 -5.83 -8.37
C ILE A 110 1.05 -5.33 -9.70
N LYS A 111 2.11 -5.93 -10.21
CA LYS A 111 2.83 -5.49 -11.43
C LYS A 111 2.17 -5.90 -12.75
N GLY A 112 1.15 -6.74 -12.72
CA GLY A 112 0.49 -7.29 -13.91
C GLY A 112 -0.44 -6.35 -14.67
N VAL A 113 -0.62 -5.12 -14.24
CA VAL A 113 -1.49 -4.15 -14.92
C VAL A 113 -0.71 -3.43 -16.01
N LYS A 114 -1.04 -3.72 -17.26
CA LYS A 114 -0.46 -3.04 -18.43
C LYS A 114 -0.76 -1.54 -18.40
N GLY A 115 0.26 -0.72 -18.69
CA GLY A 115 0.13 0.74 -18.79
C GLY A 115 0.29 1.51 -17.49
N ARG A 116 0.64 0.84 -16.40
CA ARG A 116 0.94 1.50 -15.13
C ARG A 116 2.36 2.10 -15.13
N PRO A 117 2.52 3.39 -14.73
CA PRO A 117 3.85 3.95 -14.52
C PRO A 117 4.60 3.15 -13.45
N LYS A 118 5.86 2.85 -13.71
CA LYS A 118 6.74 2.19 -12.72
C LYS A 118 7.48 3.26 -11.94
N SER A 119 7.12 3.46 -10.69
CA SER A 119 7.86 4.27 -9.73
C SER A 119 7.46 3.85 -8.32
N ASP A 120 8.33 4.05 -7.36
CA ASP A 120 8.07 3.74 -5.96
C ASP A 120 6.85 4.52 -5.42
N TYR A 121 6.69 5.75 -5.89
CA TYR A 121 5.50 6.55 -5.65
C TYR A 121 4.22 5.87 -6.18
N ALA A 122 4.22 5.49 -7.44
CA ALA A 122 3.07 4.84 -8.07
C ALA A 122 2.77 3.48 -7.45
N ASP A 123 3.80 2.75 -7.05
CA ASP A 123 3.67 1.43 -6.44
C ASP A 123 3.01 1.51 -5.06
N CYS A 124 3.45 2.40 -4.18
CA CYS A 124 2.81 2.53 -2.87
C CYS A 124 1.36 3.06 -2.95
N VAL A 125 1.08 3.99 -3.87
CA VAL A 125 -0.29 4.46 -4.14
C VAL A 125 -1.18 3.32 -4.64
N TRP A 126 -0.67 2.51 -5.54
CA TRP A 126 -1.41 1.38 -6.10
C TRP A 126 -1.70 0.31 -5.04
N ILE A 127 -0.73 -0.04 -4.22
CA ILE A 127 -0.90 -0.97 -3.09
C ILE A 127 -1.97 -0.44 -2.13
N SER A 128 -1.92 0.83 -1.79
CA SER A 128 -2.92 1.48 -0.93
C SER A 128 -4.33 1.37 -1.51
N ARG A 129 -4.49 1.68 -2.80
CA ARG A 129 -5.77 1.60 -3.50
C ARG A 129 -6.33 0.19 -3.55
N LEU A 130 -5.50 -0.78 -3.88
CA LEU A 130 -5.90 -2.18 -3.90
C LEU A 130 -6.36 -2.65 -2.52
N HIS A 131 -5.64 -2.25 -1.47
CA HIS A 131 -5.98 -2.65 -0.12
C HIS A 131 -7.27 -2.01 0.40
N CYS A 132 -7.61 -0.82 -0.07
CA CYS A 132 -8.90 -0.19 0.24
C CYS A 132 -10.09 -0.91 -0.39
N ILE A 133 -9.93 -1.44 -1.60
CA ILE A 133 -11.01 -2.02 -2.40
C ILE A 133 -11.17 -3.51 -2.15
N CYS A 134 -10.06 -4.21 -2.06
CA CYS A 134 -10.03 -5.66 -1.99
C CYS A 134 -9.22 -6.08 -0.78
N PRO A 135 -9.81 -6.80 0.17
CA PRO A 135 -8.99 -7.45 1.18
C PRO A 135 -8.06 -8.40 0.44
N VAL A 136 -6.81 -8.05 0.46
CA VAL A 136 -5.80 -8.66 -0.38
C VAL A 136 -5.80 -10.18 -0.18
N SER A 137 -5.72 -10.84 -1.28
CA SER A 137 -5.64 -12.25 -1.58
C SER A 137 -5.16 -13.22 -0.48
N PRO A 138 -5.69 -14.44 -0.46
CA PRO A 138 -5.42 -15.49 0.54
C PRO A 138 -3.94 -15.82 0.80
N MET A 139 -3.06 -15.50 -0.13
CA MET A 139 -1.62 -15.70 0.03
C MET A 139 -1.05 -14.89 1.20
N VAL A 140 -1.60 -13.72 1.42
CA VAL A 140 -1.25 -12.85 2.53
C VAL A 140 -1.73 -13.39 3.87
N ARG A 141 -2.94 -13.98 3.91
CA ARG A 141 -3.44 -14.68 5.10
C ARG A 141 -2.60 -15.90 5.43
N GLY A 142 -2.08 -16.59 4.43
CA GLY A 142 -1.15 -17.70 4.60
C GLY A 142 0.16 -17.26 5.26
N ILE A 143 0.72 -16.13 4.84
CA ILE A 143 1.95 -15.58 5.40
C ILE A 143 1.73 -15.03 6.82
N SER A 144 0.66 -14.30 7.06
CA SER A 144 0.33 -13.79 8.39
C SER A 144 0.09 -14.91 9.40
N ARG A 145 -0.48 -16.01 8.96
CA ARG A 145 -0.66 -17.21 9.77
C ARG A 145 0.64 -17.99 9.95
N TRP A 146 1.52 -17.92 8.95
CA TRP A 146 2.74 -18.71 8.92
C TRP A 146 3.88 -18.07 9.73
N SER A 147 3.96 -16.76 9.75
CA SER A 147 5.08 -16.07 10.37
C SER A 147 5.06 -16.06 11.90
N PHE A 148 3.92 -16.20 12.56
CA PHE A 148 3.87 -15.87 13.98
C PHE A 148 2.92 -16.74 14.81
N GLY A 149 2.42 -17.81 14.31
CA GLY A 149 1.30 -18.53 14.86
C GLY A 149 1.63 -19.80 15.61
N LYS A 150 2.83 -19.99 16.15
CA LYS A 150 3.05 -21.14 17.03
C LYS A 150 4.25 -20.96 17.94
N ASN A 151 3.94 -20.58 19.10
CA ASN A 151 4.52 -21.24 20.27
C ASN A 151 3.40 -21.72 21.13
#